data_97864471e4cf70a2d494dda3f1e973df
#
_entry.id   97864471e4cf70a2d494dda3f1e973df
#
_cell.length_a   1.000
_cell.length_b   1.000
_cell.length_c   1.000
_cell.angle_alpha   90.00
_cell.angle_beta   90.00
_cell.angle_gamma   90.00
#
_symmetry.space_group_name_H-M   'P 1'
#
loop_
_entity.id
_entity.type
_entity.pdbx_description
1 polymer ?
#
loop_
_entity_poly.entity_id
_entity_poly.type
_entity_poly.pdbx_seq_one_letter_code
_entity_poly.pdbx_strand_id
1 'polypeptide(L)'
;MDSVVVPLSISLPLLFLWGVCVTPLSIILSNRYRIVDMPGERKIHSSVTPRGAGIVLWLGFLLWSLYAVEEAPLLRFLAVGGTLVFLSGYWDDMKTLNPAVRLTFHIVAAGVFLALLPIPLRHVPVALLWITGMTNAFNLIDGANGLCLMMF
;
A
#
# COMPACT_ATOMS: atom_id res chain seq x y z
N MET A 1 -28.77 1.76 -17.33
CA MET A 1 -27.51 1.03 -17.64
C MET A 1 -27.22 0.22 -16.40
N ASP A 2 -27.52 -1.08 -16.47
CA ASP A 2 -27.28 -1.97 -15.35
C ASP A 2 -25.76 -2.03 -15.14
N SER A 3 -25.28 -1.48 -14.04
CA SER A 3 -23.87 -1.57 -13.63
C SER A 3 -23.56 -3.06 -13.48
N VAL A 4 -22.66 -3.57 -14.29
CA VAL A 4 -22.20 -4.96 -14.19
C VAL A 4 -21.30 -5.07 -12.95
N VAL A 5 -21.96 -5.32 -11.80
CA VAL A 5 -21.25 -5.65 -10.56
C VAL A 5 -20.46 -6.93 -10.80
N VAL A 6 -19.13 -6.86 -10.85
CA VAL A 6 -18.35 -8.10 -10.74
C VAL A 6 -18.41 -8.54 -9.29
N PRO A 7 -19.10 -9.64 -8.99
CA PRO A 7 -19.23 -10.09 -7.62
C PRO A 7 -17.83 -10.38 -7.01
N LEU A 8 -17.72 -10.23 -5.70
CA LEU A 8 -16.45 -10.45 -4.96
C LEU A 8 -15.87 -11.84 -5.27
N SER A 9 -16.72 -12.83 -5.53
CA SER A 9 -16.35 -14.18 -5.95
C SER A 9 -15.56 -14.24 -7.27
N ILE A 10 -15.69 -13.24 -8.14
CA ILE A 10 -14.92 -13.11 -9.39
C ILE A 10 -13.73 -12.14 -9.20
N SER A 11 -13.94 -11.08 -8.45
CA SER A 11 -12.88 -10.08 -8.21
C SER A 11 -11.68 -10.65 -7.47
N LEU A 12 -11.90 -11.47 -6.45
CA LEU A 12 -10.81 -12.09 -5.69
C LEU A 12 -9.91 -13.02 -6.52
N PRO A 13 -10.47 -13.98 -7.31
CA PRO A 13 -9.65 -14.79 -8.21
C PRO A 13 -8.88 -13.96 -9.25
N LEU A 14 -9.49 -12.90 -9.79
CA LEU A 14 -8.83 -12.03 -10.76
C LEU A 14 -7.64 -11.27 -10.13
N LEU A 15 -7.81 -10.72 -8.93
CA LEU A 15 -6.73 -10.07 -8.19
C LEU A 15 -5.62 -11.04 -7.80
N PHE A 16 -5.98 -12.27 -7.45
CA PHE A 16 -5.00 -13.34 -7.19
C PHE A 16 -4.19 -13.67 -8.45
N LEU A 17 -4.86 -13.89 -9.58
CA LEU A 17 -4.21 -14.14 -10.87
C LEU A 17 -3.32 -12.96 -11.29
N TRP A 18 -3.80 -11.73 -11.11
CA TRP A 18 -2.98 -10.53 -11.29
C TRP A 18 -1.69 -10.58 -10.49
N GLY A 19 -1.78 -10.87 -9.19
CA GLY A 19 -0.62 -11.00 -8.30
C GLY A 19 0.36 -12.07 -8.80
N VAL A 20 -0.13 -13.24 -9.11
CA VAL A 20 0.69 -14.37 -9.60
C VAL A 20 1.38 -14.05 -10.93
N CYS A 21 0.67 -13.41 -11.87
CA CYS A 21 1.21 -13.12 -13.21
C CYS A 21 2.16 -11.91 -13.21
N VAL A 22 1.88 -10.88 -12.41
CA VAL A 22 2.65 -9.62 -12.47
C VAL A 22 3.83 -9.61 -11.51
N THR A 23 3.79 -10.36 -10.41
CA THR A 23 4.90 -10.43 -9.45
C THR A 23 6.23 -10.86 -10.09
N PRO A 24 6.31 -11.89 -10.94
CA PRO A 24 7.56 -12.27 -11.60
C PRO A 24 8.15 -11.13 -12.45
N LEU A 25 7.30 -10.36 -13.13
CA LEU A 25 7.72 -9.19 -13.90
C LEU A 25 8.31 -8.11 -13.00
N SER A 26 7.65 -7.84 -11.86
CA SER A 26 8.15 -6.90 -10.85
C SER A 26 9.53 -7.32 -10.33
N ILE A 27 9.74 -8.60 -10.05
CA ILE A 27 11.04 -9.14 -9.61
C ILE A 27 12.12 -8.93 -10.68
N ILE A 28 11.81 -9.23 -11.95
CA ILE A 28 12.74 -9.03 -13.07
C ILE A 28 13.11 -7.56 -13.21
N LEU A 29 12.13 -6.66 -13.16
CA LEU A 29 12.36 -5.22 -13.25
C LEU A 29 13.17 -4.69 -12.06
N SER A 30 12.84 -5.12 -10.85
CA SER A 30 13.59 -4.72 -9.64
C SER A 30 15.07 -5.13 -9.72
N ASN A 31 15.35 -6.33 -10.18
CA ASN A 31 16.71 -6.79 -10.39
C ASN A 31 17.41 -5.99 -11.50
N ARG A 32 16.71 -5.72 -12.61
CA ARG A 32 17.26 -4.97 -13.75
C ARG A 32 17.62 -3.53 -13.40
N TYR A 33 16.77 -2.88 -12.60
CA TYR A 33 16.96 -1.49 -12.17
C TYR A 33 17.71 -1.37 -10.84
N ARG A 34 18.19 -2.50 -10.28
CA ARG A 34 18.90 -2.55 -8.98
C ARG A 34 18.09 -1.96 -7.81
N ILE A 35 16.77 -2.10 -7.88
CA ILE A 35 15.87 -1.78 -6.76
C ILE A 35 15.81 -3.00 -5.87
N VAL A 36 16.92 -3.23 -5.15
CA VAL A 36 17.13 -4.45 -4.35
C VAL A 36 17.56 -4.08 -2.93
N ASP A 37 17.21 -4.94 -1.98
CA ASP A 37 17.72 -4.87 -0.63
C ASP A 37 18.98 -5.71 -0.49
N MET A 38 20.06 -5.06 -0.08
CA MET A 38 21.33 -5.75 0.15
C MET A 38 21.36 -6.32 1.58
N PRO A 39 21.92 -7.52 1.76
CA PRO A 39 22.16 -8.08 3.09
C PRO A 39 22.96 -7.12 3.96
N GLY A 40 22.68 -7.08 5.26
CA GLY A 40 23.38 -6.25 6.21
C GLY A 40 23.25 -6.82 7.63
N GLU A 41 24.12 -6.38 8.55
CA GLU A 41 24.20 -6.90 9.93
C GLU A 41 22.89 -6.81 10.72
N ARG A 42 22.01 -5.87 10.36
CA ARG A 42 20.69 -5.66 11.00
C ARG A 42 19.52 -6.29 10.23
N LYS A 43 19.82 -7.04 9.16
CA LYS A 43 18.81 -7.61 8.28
C LYS A 43 18.78 -9.13 8.40
N ILE A 44 17.57 -9.69 8.37
CA ILE A 44 17.33 -11.11 8.59
C ILE A 44 17.66 -11.94 7.34
N HIS A 45 17.61 -11.33 6.15
CA HIS A 45 17.90 -12.03 4.89
C HIS A 45 19.40 -12.03 4.58
N SER A 46 19.89 -13.20 4.16
CA SER A 46 21.29 -13.45 3.78
C SER A 46 21.55 -13.27 2.27
N SER A 47 20.50 -13.07 1.48
CA SER A 47 20.58 -12.91 0.02
C SER A 47 20.01 -11.56 -0.43
N VAL A 48 20.42 -11.10 -1.61
CA VAL A 48 19.87 -9.90 -2.24
C VAL A 48 18.39 -10.13 -2.53
N THR A 49 17.52 -9.27 -2.00
CA THR A 49 16.07 -9.39 -2.12
C THR A 49 15.52 -8.26 -2.99
N PRO A 50 14.76 -8.57 -4.08
CA PRO A 50 14.12 -7.54 -4.88
C PRO A 50 13.13 -6.74 -4.05
N ARG A 51 13.19 -5.41 -4.17
CA ARG A 51 12.21 -4.47 -3.63
C ARG A 51 11.21 -4.09 -4.72
N GLY A 52 10.08 -3.53 -4.34
CA GLY A 52 9.09 -2.99 -5.28
C GLY A 52 7.93 -3.92 -5.62
N ALA A 53 7.81 -5.10 -4.96
CA ALA A 53 6.61 -5.94 -5.10
C ALA A 53 5.31 -5.20 -4.73
N GLY A 54 5.39 -4.21 -3.86
CA GLY A 54 4.26 -3.34 -3.50
C GLY A 54 3.59 -2.65 -4.68
N ILE A 55 4.33 -2.40 -5.79
CA ILE A 55 3.74 -1.81 -7.01
C ILE A 55 2.67 -2.73 -7.63
N VAL A 56 2.86 -4.05 -7.55
CA VAL A 56 1.91 -5.04 -8.07
C VAL A 56 0.61 -4.99 -7.30
N LEU A 57 0.71 -4.94 -5.96
CA LEU A 57 -0.46 -4.85 -5.08
C LEU A 57 -1.18 -3.51 -5.26
N TRP A 58 -0.44 -2.41 -5.31
CA TRP A 58 -1.01 -1.08 -5.50
C TRP A 58 -1.72 -0.95 -6.86
N LEU A 59 -1.12 -1.40 -7.95
CA LEU A 59 -1.74 -1.37 -9.28
C LEU A 59 -3.00 -2.24 -9.32
N GLY A 60 -2.96 -3.44 -8.75
CA GLY A 60 -4.13 -4.32 -8.66
C GLY A 60 -5.28 -3.66 -7.88
N PHE A 61 -4.97 -3.07 -6.73
CA PHE A 61 -5.92 -2.33 -5.91
C PHE A 61 -6.48 -1.10 -6.67
N LEU A 62 -5.61 -0.34 -7.34
CA LEU A 62 -6.03 0.85 -8.09
C LEU A 62 -6.97 0.49 -9.24
N LEU A 63 -6.60 -0.50 -10.05
CA LEU A 63 -7.44 -0.98 -11.16
C LEU A 63 -8.79 -1.49 -10.66
N TRP A 64 -8.78 -2.27 -9.58
CA TRP A 64 -10.02 -2.74 -8.97
C TRP A 64 -10.86 -1.59 -8.40
N SER A 65 -10.25 -0.61 -7.74
CA SER A 65 -10.93 0.56 -7.19
C SER A 65 -11.58 1.41 -8.29
N LEU A 66 -10.90 1.60 -9.42
CA LEU A 66 -11.46 2.33 -10.57
C LEU A 66 -12.64 1.60 -11.18
N TYR A 67 -12.59 0.27 -11.20
CA TYR A 67 -13.67 -0.56 -11.71
C TYR A 67 -14.90 -0.55 -10.79
N ALA A 68 -14.70 -0.71 -9.47
CA ALA A 68 -15.75 -0.84 -8.48
C ALA A 68 -16.26 0.51 -7.93
N VAL A 69 -15.79 1.62 -8.46
CA VAL A 69 -16.03 2.97 -7.91
C VAL A 69 -17.49 3.41 -7.89
N GLU A 70 -18.29 2.95 -8.85
CA GLU A 70 -19.70 3.32 -8.93
C GLU A 70 -20.52 2.71 -7.78
N GLU A 71 -20.12 1.54 -7.32
CA GLU A 71 -20.82 0.78 -6.28
C GLU A 71 -20.32 1.07 -4.87
N ALA A 72 -19.03 1.39 -4.76
CA ALA A 72 -18.39 1.70 -3.50
C ALA A 72 -17.64 3.04 -3.59
N PRO A 73 -18.33 4.18 -3.46
CA PRO A 73 -17.71 5.53 -3.55
C PRO A 73 -16.54 5.73 -2.59
N LEU A 74 -16.53 5.01 -1.46
CA LEU A 74 -15.42 5.02 -0.49
C LEU A 74 -14.09 4.58 -1.12
N LEU A 75 -14.12 3.73 -2.14
CA LEU A 75 -12.91 3.25 -2.85
C LEU A 75 -12.13 4.39 -3.51
N ARG A 76 -12.80 5.48 -3.94
CA ARG A 76 -12.11 6.67 -4.49
C ARG A 76 -11.18 7.27 -3.44
N PHE A 77 -11.69 7.40 -2.23
CA PHE A 77 -10.96 8.02 -1.12
C PHE A 77 -9.83 7.13 -0.64
N LEU A 78 -10.08 5.81 -0.60
CA LEU A 78 -9.06 4.81 -0.30
C LEU A 78 -7.99 4.77 -1.40
N ALA A 79 -8.37 4.89 -2.68
CA ALA A 79 -7.42 4.93 -3.78
C ALA A 79 -6.50 6.15 -3.70
N VAL A 80 -7.04 7.34 -3.39
CA VAL A 80 -6.23 8.57 -3.22
C VAL A 80 -5.30 8.45 -2.01
N GLY A 81 -5.85 8.16 -0.82
CA GLY A 81 -5.06 8.03 0.41
C GLY A 81 -4.03 6.91 0.32
N GLY A 82 -4.44 5.73 -0.19
CA GLY A 82 -3.57 4.58 -0.40
C GLY A 82 -2.45 4.85 -1.40
N THR A 83 -2.72 5.63 -2.46
CA THR A 83 -1.68 6.04 -3.41
C THR A 83 -0.62 6.93 -2.75
N LEU A 84 -1.02 7.88 -1.90
CA LEU A 84 -0.07 8.72 -1.19
C LEU A 84 0.82 7.89 -0.24
N VAL A 85 0.23 6.94 0.49
CA VAL A 85 0.99 6.02 1.35
C VAL A 85 1.92 5.14 0.52
N PHE A 86 1.42 4.56 -0.58
CA PHE A 86 2.23 3.76 -1.50
C PHE A 86 3.42 4.55 -2.04
N LEU A 87 3.21 5.77 -2.55
CA LEU A 87 4.28 6.60 -3.10
C LEU A 87 5.35 6.92 -2.05
N SER A 88 4.94 7.19 -0.80
CA SER A 88 5.88 7.44 0.30
C SER A 88 6.72 6.20 0.63
N GLY A 89 6.10 5.01 0.70
CA GLY A 89 6.77 3.74 0.94
C GLY A 89 7.71 3.36 -0.20
N TYR A 90 7.25 3.50 -1.45
CA TYR A 90 8.06 3.24 -2.64
C TYR A 90 9.28 4.16 -2.72
N TRP A 91 9.11 5.43 -2.33
CA TRP A 91 10.24 6.36 -2.25
C TRP A 91 11.23 5.98 -1.15
N ASP A 92 10.72 5.55 0.03
CA ASP A 92 11.57 5.05 1.12
C ASP A 92 12.37 3.80 0.70
N ASP A 93 11.78 2.93 -0.09
CA ASP A 93 12.46 1.76 -0.67
C ASP A 93 13.61 2.12 -1.63
N MET A 94 13.44 3.20 -2.40
CA MET A 94 14.48 3.68 -3.32
C MET A 94 15.55 4.51 -2.61
N LYS A 95 15.16 5.34 -1.66
CA LYS A 95 16.05 6.27 -0.92
C LYS A 95 15.57 6.31 0.52
N THR A 96 16.30 5.70 1.43
CA THR A 96 15.96 5.68 2.85
C THR A 96 15.57 7.07 3.34
N LEU A 97 14.29 7.26 3.64
CA LEU A 97 13.75 8.53 4.11
C LEU A 97 14.03 8.72 5.60
N ASN A 98 14.19 9.98 5.98
CA ASN A 98 14.19 10.33 7.40
C ASN A 98 12.83 9.94 8.02
N PRO A 99 12.80 9.29 9.20
CA PRO A 99 11.55 8.89 9.88
C PRO A 99 10.54 10.02 10.04
N ALA A 100 10.98 11.25 10.26
CA ALA A 100 10.08 12.41 10.34
C ALA A 100 9.41 12.72 9.01
N VAL A 101 10.14 12.61 7.90
CA VAL A 101 9.58 12.82 6.54
C VAL A 101 8.53 11.76 6.24
N ARG A 102 8.83 10.49 6.53
CA ARG A 102 7.88 9.39 6.35
C ARG A 102 6.62 9.58 7.18
N LEU A 103 6.77 9.93 8.46
CA LEU A 103 5.61 10.23 9.33
C LEU A 103 4.76 11.38 8.77
N THR A 104 5.40 12.44 8.23
CA THR A 104 4.68 13.56 7.61
C THR A 104 3.86 13.09 6.42
N PHE A 105 4.38 12.21 5.55
CA PHE A 105 3.61 11.63 4.45
C PHE A 105 2.40 10.84 4.96
N HIS A 106 2.54 10.05 6.03
CA HIS A 106 1.42 9.31 6.61
C HIS A 106 0.35 10.25 7.19
N ILE A 107 0.75 11.34 7.86
CA ILE A 107 -0.18 12.35 8.38
C ILE A 107 -0.93 13.04 7.24
N VAL A 108 -0.21 13.45 6.18
CA VAL A 108 -0.83 14.10 5.01
C VAL A 108 -1.80 13.15 4.31
N ALA A 109 -1.40 11.90 4.07
CA ALA A 109 -2.25 10.90 3.44
C ALA A 109 -3.53 10.63 4.26
N ALA A 110 -3.38 10.48 5.59
CA ALA A 110 -4.51 10.31 6.50
C ALA A 110 -5.42 11.55 6.51
N GLY A 111 -4.83 12.76 6.51
CA GLY A 111 -5.57 14.02 6.45
C GLY A 111 -6.38 14.17 5.16
N VAL A 112 -5.77 13.88 4.01
CA VAL A 112 -6.46 13.88 2.71
C VAL A 112 -7.61 12.87 2.70
N PHE A 113 -7.36 11.64 3.16
CA PHE A 113 -8.40 10.62 3.26
C PHE A 113 -9.57 11.06 4.13
N LEU A 114 -9.29 11.58 5.33
CA LEU A 114 -10.32 12.05 6.26
C LEU A 114 -11.09 13.29 5.76
N ALA A 115 -10.41 14.19 5.03
CA ALA A 115 -11.06 15.37 4.44
C ALA A 115 -12.10 14.99 3.37
N LEU A 116 -11.97 13.82 2.77
CA LEU A 116 -12.89 13.30 1.76
C LEU A 116 -14.05 12.50 2.37
N LEU A 117 -13.98 12.18 3.67
CA LEU A 117 -15.03 11.43 4.37
C LEU A 117 -16.02 12.37 5.08
N PRO A 118 -17.32 12.05 5.05
CA PRO A 118 -18.34 12.82 5.78
C PRO A 118 -18.34 12.48 7.27
N ILE A 119 -17.24 12.74 7.98
CA ILE A 119 -17.13 12.49 9.41
C ILE A 119 -17.25 13.79 10.22
N PRO A 120 -17.86 13.76 11.40
CA PRO A 120 -17.93 14.92 12.28
C PRO A 120 -16.53 15.40 12.68
N LEU A 121 -16.29 16.71 12.62
CA LEU A 121 -14.98 17.33 12.87
C LEU A 121 -14.37 16.92 14.22
N ARG A 122 -15.20 16.69 15.24
CA ARG A 122 -14.78 16.23 16.59
C ARG A 122 -14.06 14.87 16.57
N HIS A 123 -14.30 14.02 15.57
CA HIS A 123 -13.68 12.70 15.46
C HIS A 123 -12.39 12.71 14.62
N VAL A 124 -12.15 13.78 13.85
CA VAL A 124 -10.97 13.89 12.97
C VAL A 124 -9.65 13.72 13.72
N PRO A 125 -9.40 14.35 14.89
CA PRO A 125 -8.12 14.19 15.58
C PRO A 125 -7.85 12.75 16.00
N VAL A 126 -8.84 12.04 16.52
CA VAL A 126 -8.72 10.64 16.93
C VAL A 126 -8.51 9.73 15.72
N ALA A 127 -9.28 9.93 14.65
CA ALA A 127 -9.15 9.17 13.40
C ALA A 127 -7.79 9.42 12.73
N LEU A 128 -7.31 10.67 12.73
CA LEU A 128 -5.98 11.00 12.19
C LEU A 128 -4.87 10.30 12.97
N LEU A 129 -4.91 10.35 14.28
CA LEU A 129 -3.94 9.68 15.14
C LEU A 129 -3.98 8.15 14.91
N TRP A 130 -5.18 7.59 14.83
CA TRP A 130 -5.37 6.15 14.61
C TRP A 130 -4.82 5.71 13.26
N ILE A 131 -5.23 6.34 12.16
CA ILE A 131 -4.80 5.97 10.80
C ILE A 131 -3.28 6.14 10.67
N THR A 132 -2.75 7.29 11.09
CA THR A 132 -1.31 7.56 11.03
C THR A 132 -0.52 6.57 11.88
N GLY A 133 -0.98 6.31 13.11
CA GLY A 133 -0.35 5.36 14.03
C GLY A 133 -0.32 3.94 13.48
N MET A 134 -1.46 3.46 12.97
CA MET A 134 -1.55 2.13 12.37
C MET A 134 -0.67 2.01 11.11
N THR A 135 -0.74 2.99 10.20
CA THR A 135 0.10 3.00 8.99
C THR A 135 1.58 2.95 9.35
N ASN A 136 2.01 3.73 10.35
CA ASN A 136 3.40 3.72 10.80
C ASN A 136 3.78 2.42 11.50
N ALA A 137 2.89 1.84 12.31
CA ALA A 137 3.10 0.56 12.97
C ALA A 137 3.27 -0.59 11.97
N PHE A 138 2.39 -0.68 10.96
CA PHE A 138 2.52 -1.68 9.88
C PHE A 138 3.81 -1.51 9.10
N ASN A 139 4.23 -0.28 8.80
CA ASN A 139 5.50 -0.03 8.14
C ASN A 139 6.70 -0.49 8.97
N LEU A 140 6.66 -0.35 10.30
CA LEU A 140 7.72 -0.84 11.19
C LEU A 140 7.75 -2.37 11.26
N ILE A 141 6.58 -3.01 11.30
CA ILE A 141 6.45 -4.47 11.38
C ILE A 141 6.85 -5.13 10.05
N ASP A 142 6.59 -4.49 8.91
CA ASP A 142 6.91 -5.00 7.57
C ASP A 142 8.43 -5.24 7.37
N GLY A 143 9.28 -4.55 8.13
CA GLY A 143 10.71 -4.81 8.19
C GLY A 143 11.10 -6.19 8.73
N ALA A 144 10.17 -6.98 9.26
CA ALA A 144 10.40 -8.30 9.86
C ALA A 144 9.80 -9.43 9.01
N ASN A 145 10.34 -9.66 7.80
CA ASN A 145 10.13 -10.85 6.93
C ASN A 145 8.72 -11.51 7.01
N GLY A 146 7.69 -10.81 6.57
CA GLY A 146 6.34 -11.36 6.51
C GLY A 146 5.61 -11.42 7.85
N LEU A 147 6.18 -10.88 8.93
CA LEU A 147 5.52 -10.82 10.23
C LEU A 147 4.17 -10.10 10.12
N CYS A 148 4.09 -9.07 9.27
CA CYS A 148 2.85 -8.35 9.01
C CYS A 148 1.75 -9.27 8.47
N LEU A 149 2.09 -10.20 7.56
CA LEU A 149 1.13 -11.18 7.00
C LEU A 149 0.74 -12.27 8.01
N MET A 150 1.57 -12.53 9.02
CA MET A 150 1.28 -13.54 10.05
C MET A 150 0.38 -13.01 11.17
N MET A 151 0.12 -11.71 11.22
CA MET A 151 -0.71 -11.08 12.27
C MET A 151 -2.21 -11.05 11.91
N PHE A 152 -2.60 -11.53 10.73
CA PHE A 152 -3.96 -11.63 10.21
C PHE A 152 -4.29 -13.04 9.76
#